data_77eb8aec403cd52ef7cebdcb3293ded1
#
_entry.id   77eb8aec403cd52ef7cebdcb3293ded1
#
_cell.length_a   1.000
_cell.length_b   1.000
_cell.length_c   1.000
_cell.angle_alpha   90.00
_cell.angle_beta   90.00
_cell.angle_gamma   90.00
#
_symmetry.space_group_name_H-M   'P 1'
#
loop_
_entity.id
_entity.type
_entity.pdbx_description
1 polymer ?
#
loop_
_entity_poly.entity_id
_entity_poly.type
_entity_poly.pdbx_seq_one_letter_code
_entity_poly.pdbx_strand_id
1 'polypeptide(L)'
;MKRSLVHSLPWVFSALTLSILDLTPLSVSGAQETGGVTRSDSAVHTAPGDDRIHLQSLIEEFARQNPEIKAARERWEAARAVVPQVQTLPDPKLQVGYQRMPMVEPLQGAMYGLAQEIPFPGKLRLRGEVATREAERFEQEYLATRLRLIARLKQAYFDLHFIHKGIEIVERNKQLLLQFEKTAKARYSVGQAAQQDIFRAQVEISRVLDRLAEREQQKESLHAEINRLLNRPPAGPLGTPEEIHVTLLTVPLPELSQRAEDFSPILRASVKGVERGEQAVSLARRQYFPDFDINALGLRNDRINDNGYQVMLGIKIPLWYETKQRQGVREAAAGLNSAREEFTATRQEVLFQVKDSFVQAQRAERLVMILRDAIIPQATLALRAAQSSYAVGKVDFLTLLNSLLTLQDSELELHGEMVSHEKALARLEAITGGPLTGVVQEGTQGQ
;
A
#
# COMPACT_ATOMS: atom_id res chain seq x y z
N MET A 1 -68.44 -28.21 -0.45
CA MET A 1 -68.64 -29.37 -1.34
C MET A 1 -68.37 -28.99 -2.79
N LYS A 2 -67.57 -29.84 -3.48
CA LYS A 2 -67.34 -29.99 -4.91
C LYS A 2 -66.48 -28.89 -5.57
N ARG A 3 -65.17 -29.16 -5.87
CA ARG A 3 -64.54 -29.85 -7.02
C ARG A 3 -64.42 -28.88 -8.21
N SER A 4 -63.23 -28.29 -8.45
CA SER A 4 -62.15 -28.78 -9.34
C SER A 4 -62.55 -28.91 -10.82
N LEU A 5 -61.99 -28.09 -11.69
CA LEU A 5 -61.61 -28.49 -13.04
C LEU A 5 -60.42 -27.64 -13.54
N VAL A 6 -59.31 -28.31 -13.64
CA VAL A 6 -58.07 -27.87 -14.28
C VAL A 6 -58.23 -28.03 -15.78
N HIS A 7 -57.97 -27.01 -16.57
CA HIS A 7 -57.76 -27.16 -18.04
C HIS A 7 -56.35 -26.70 -18.36
N SER A 8 -55.52 -27.68 -18.66
CA SER A 8 -54.17 -27.59 -19.19
C SER A 8 -54.21 -27.24 -20.65
N LEU A 9 -53.57 -26.13 -21.07
CA LEU A 9 -53.19 -25.88 -22.47
C LEU A 9 -51.68 -26.16 -22.61
N PRO A 10 -51.27 -26.92 -23.66
CA PRO A 10 -49.86 -27.17 -23.90
C PRO A 10 -49.19 -25.98 -24.62
N TRP A 11 -48.08 -25.56 -24.07
CA TRP A 11 -47.19 -24.61 -24.72
C TRP A 11 -46.40 -25.33 -25.83
N VAL A 12 -46.64 -24.96 -27.07
CA VAL A 12 -45.80 -25.35 -28.21
C VAL A 12 -44.60 -24.43 -28.25
N PHE A 13 -43.46 -24.91 -27.78
CA PHE A 13 -42.18 -24.29 -28.07
C PHE A 13 -41.73 -24.66 -29.46
N SER A 14 -41.83 -23.71 -30.41
CA SER A 14 -41.16 -23.82 -31.70
C SER A 14 -39.71 -23.40 -31.55
N ALA A 15 -38.81 -24.37 -31.58
CA ALA A 15 -37.37 -24.15 -31.56
C ALA A 15 -36.93 -23.50 -32.88
N LEU A 16 -36.53 -22.24 -32.84
CA LEU A 16 -35.81 -21.58 -33.91
C LEU A 16 -34.34 -21.99 -33.83
N THR A 17 -33.94 -22.93 -34.67
CA THR A 17 -32.53 -23.31 -34.81
C THR A 17 -31.78 -22.20 -35.55
N LEU A 18 -30.98 -21.45 -34.83
CA LEU A 18 -30.04 -20.50 -35.37
C LEU A 18 -28.82 -21.28 -35.90
N SER A 19 -28.65 -21.35 -37.22
CA SER A 19 -27.47 -21.92 -37.86
C SER A 19 -26.26 -21.04 -37.54
N ILE A 20 -25.34 -21.57 -36.74
CA ILE A 20 -24.03 -20.97 -36.49
C ILE A 20 -23.18 -21.19 -37.74
N LEU A 21 -22.80 -20.12 -38.42
CA LEU A 21 -21.78 -20.15 -39.47
C LEU A 21 -20.46 -20.59 -38.85
N ASP A 22 -19.93 -21.71 -39.29
CA ASP A 22 -18.59 -22.20 -39.04
C ASP A 22 -17.55 -21.21 -39.59
N LEU A 23 -16.92 -20.49 -38.71
CA LEU A 23 -15.67 -19.79 -39.01
C LEU A 23 -14.51 -20.79 -38.80
N THR A 24 -14.07 -21.39 -39.89
CA THR A 24 -12.83 -22.20 -39.92
C THR A 24 -11.62 -21.31 -39.61
N PRO A 25 -10.71 -21.74 -38.71
CA PRO A 25 -9.47 -21.01 -38.50
C PRO A 25 -8.51 -21.22 -39.70
N LEU A 26 -8.05 -20.12 -40.27
CA LEU A 26 -6.94 -20.10 -41.22
C LEU A 26 -5.68 -20.65 -40.54
N SER A 27 -5.24 -21.84 -40.98
CA SER A 27 -3.95 -22.42 -40.66
C SER A 27 -2.84 -21.60 -41.33
N VAL A 28 -2.07 -20.87 -40.53
CA VAL A 28 -0.81 -20.29 -41.00
C VAL A 28 0.26 -21.36 -40.85
N SER A 29 0.75 -21.80 -42.02
CA SER A 29 1.86 -22.71 -42.20
C SER A 29 3.15 -22.15 -41.60
N GLY A 30 3.86 -22.98 -40.85
CA GLY A 30 5.11 -22.64 -40.19
C GLY A 30 6.25 -22.32 -41.15
N ALA A 31 7.00 -21.30 -40.79
CA ALA A 31 8.38 -21.13 -41.15
C ALA A 31 9.20 -21.30 -39.86
N GLN A 32 9.97 -22.37 -39.78
CA GLN A 32 11.01 -22.53 -38.78
C GLN A 32 12.17 -21.59 -39.15
N GLU A 33 12.30 -20.51 -38.42
CA GLU A 33 13.57 -19.80 -38.29
C GLU A 33 14.19 -20.15 -36.94
N THR A 34 15.27 -20.93 -37.02
CA THR A 34 16.23 -21.13 -35.92
C THR A 34 16.98 -19.85 -35.65
N GLY A 35 16.43 -18.98 -34.86
CA GLY A 35 17.09 -17.80 -34.32
C GLY A 35 17.37 -18.02 -32.83
N GLY A 36 18.64 -18.22 -32.51
CA GLY A 36 19.10 -18.34 -31.12
C GLY A 36 18.70 -17.10 -30.32
N VAL A 37 17.78 -17.28 -29.39
CA VAL A 37 17.49 -16.29 -28.35
C VAL A 37 18.66 -16.37 -27.37
N THR A 38 19.65 -15.52 -27.57
CA THR A 38 20.58 -15.11 -26.53
C THR A 38 19.74 -14.47 -25.42
N ARG A 39 19.48 -15.22 -24.36
CA ARG A 39 19.09 -14.66 -23.08
C ARG A 39 20.19 -13.69 -22.69
N SER A 40 19.93 -12.40 -22.86
CA SER A 40 20.66 -11.39 -22.13
C SER A 40 20.19 -11.49 -20.67
N ASP A 41 20.80 -12.39 -19.92
CA ASP A 41 20.90 -12.26 -18.47
C ASP A 41 21.64 -10.94 -18.22
N SER A 42 20.86 -9.88 -18.07
CA SER A 42 21.34 -8.67 -17.41
C SER A 42 21.44 -8.99 -15.91
N ALA A 43 22.32 -9.95 -15.58
CA ALA A 43 22.89 -10.02 -14.26
C ALA A 43 23.57 -8.67 -14.06
N VAL A 44 22.98 -7.83 -13.23
CA VAL A 44 23.67 -6.71 -12.61
C VAL A 44 24.88 -7.33 -11.92
N HIS A 45 26.03 -7.25 -12.55
CA HIS A 45 27.31 -7.55 -11.94
C HIS A 45 27.49 -6.52 -10.81
N THR A 46 27.04 -6.88 -9.61
CA THR A 46 27.61 -6.30 -8.39
C THR A 46 29.07 -6.72 -8.38
N ALA A 47 29.94 -5.73 -8.35
CA ALA A 47 31.38 -5.97 -8.20
C ALA A 47 31.60 -6.88 -6.98
N PRO A 48 32.50 -7.89 -7.05
CA PRO A 48 32.76 -8.77 -5.93
C PRO A 48 33.52 -7.97 -4.87
N GLY A 49 32.84 -7.58 -3.77
CA GLY A 49 33.51 -6.91 -2.65
C GLY A 49 32.66 -6.22 -1.60
N ASP A 50 31.48 -5.78 -1.89
CA ASP A 50 30.63 -5.14 -0.88
C ASP A 50 29.29 -5.89 -0.73
N ASP A 51 29.26 -6.75 0.28
CA ASP A 51 28.05 -7.52 0.68
C ASP A 51 27.05 -6.62 1.46
N ARG A 52 27.25 -5.29 1.39
CA ARG A 52 26.41 -4.30 2.06
C ARG A 52 25.26 -3.89 1.18
N ILE A 53 24.10 -3.79 1.80
CA ILE A 53 22.89 -3.30 1.16
C ILE A 53 22.65 -1.82 1.48
N HIS A 54 22.51 -1.03 0.42
CA HIS A 54 22.22 0.40 0.51
C HIS A 54 20.70 0.63 0.49
N LEU A 55 20.19 1.37 1.46
CA LEU A 55 18.76 1.65 1.57
C LEU A 55 18.19 2.29 0.30
N GLN A 56 18.94 3.21 -0.33
CA GLN A 56 18.48 3.92 -1.52
C GLN A 56 18.28 2.96 -2.72
N SER A 57 19.20 2.02 -2.93
CA SER A 57 19.08 1.02 -4.00
C SER A 57 17.88 0.10 -3.79
N LEU A 58 17.61 -0.29 -2.53
CA LEU A 58 16.42 -1.07 -2.19
C LEU A 58 15.12 -0.29 -2.47
N ILE A 59 15.08 1.00 -2.16
CA ILE A 59 13.90 1.86 -2.43
C ILE A 59 13.64 1.95 -3.94
N GLU A 60 14.68 2.09 -4.76
CA GLU A 60 14.55 2.16 -6.21
C GLU A 60 14.06 0.86 -6.83
N GLU A 61 14.60 -0.27 -6.40
CA GLU A 61 14.15 -1.60 -6.83
C GLU A 61 12.71 -1.84 -6.40
N PHE A 62 12.41 -1.56 -5.14
CA PHE A 62 11.08 -1.68 -4.54
C PHE A 62 10.04 -0.88 -5.33
N ALA A 63 10.32 0.38 -5.65
CA ALA A 63 9.39 1.23 -6.38
C ALA A 63 9.06 0.70 -7.78
N ARG A 64 9.99 -0.06 -8.39
CA ARG A 64 9.81 -0.67 -9.71
C ARG A 64 9.11 -2.03 -9.67
N GLN A 65 9.37 -2.84 -8.64
CA GLN A 65 9.01 -4.25 -8.65
C GLN A 65 7.80 -4.61 -7.76
N ASN A 66 7.51 -3.80 -6.75
CA ASN A 66 6.48 -4.14 -5.77
C ASN A 66 5.07 -4.28 -6.38
N PRO A 67 4.40 -5.43 -6.19
CA PRO A 67 3.11 -5.70 -6.80
C PRO A 67 1.96 -4.86 -6.21
N GLU A 68 2.03 -4.46 -4.93
CA GLU A 68 1.00 -3.61 -4.31
C GLU A 68 1.02 -2.19 -4.90
N ILE A 69 2.21 -1.65 -5.21
CA ILE A 69 2.37 -0.35 -5.89
C ILE A 69 1.81 -0.44 -7.31
N LYS A 70 2.15 -1.52 -8.04
CA LYS A 70 1.63 -1.76 -9.40
C LYS A 70 0.12 -1.88 -9.39
N ALA A 71 -0.45 -2.66 -8.47
CA ALA A 71 -1.90 -2.81 -8.34
C ALA A 71 -2.61 -1.48 -8.03
N ALA A 72 -2.04 -0.64 -7.18
CA ALA A 72 -2.59 0.69 -6.89
C ALA A 72 -2.53 1.61 -8.14
N ARG A 73 -1.46 1.54 -8.91
CA ARG A 73 -1.33 2.26 -10.17
C ARG A 73 -2.37 1.81 -11.19
N GLU A 74 -2.55 0.50 -11.38
CA GLU A 74 -3.54 -0.03 -12.31
C GLU A 74 -4.99 0.36 -11.92
N ARG A 75 -5.29 0.47 -10.62
CA ARG A 75 -6.60 1.00 -10.15
C ARG A 75 -6.80 2.45 -10.56
N TRP A 76 -5.77 3.28 -10.44
CA TRP A 76 -5.81 4.66 -10.91
C TRP A 76 -6.00 4.73 -12.43
N GLU A 77 -5.23 3.97 -13.22
CA GLU A 77 -5.38 3.93 -14.68
C GLU A 77 -6.77 3.43 -15.10
N ALA A 78 -7.32 2.42 -14.40
CA ALA A 78 -8.68 1.96 -14.63
C ALA A 78 -9.71 3.07 -14.36
N ALA A 79 -9.57 3.83 -13.27
CA ALA A 79 -10.46 4.95 -12.97
C ALA A 79 -10.35 6.08 -14.02
N ARG A 80 -9.14 6.37 -14.52
CA ARG A 80 -8.94 7.32 -15.64
C ARG A 80 -9.64 6.89 -16.92
N ALA A 81 -9.62 5.59 -17.22
CA ALA A 81 -10.27 5.04 -18.40
C ALA A 81 -11.81 5.13 -18.33
N VAL A 82 -12.41 5.26 -17.16
CA VAL A 82 -13.86 5.46 -16.99
C VAL A 82 -14.30 6.85 -17.48
N VAL A 83 -13.44 7.88 -17.33
CA VAL A 83 -13.80 9.28 -17.66
C VAL A 83 -14.34 9.44 -19.09
N PRO A 84 -13.62 9.04 -20.15
CA PRO A 84 -14.15 9.16 -21.52
C PRO A 84 -15.38 8.30 -21.76
N GLN A 85 -15.50 7.13 -21.11
CA GLN A 85 -16.66 6.24 -21.27
C GLN A 85 -17.97 6.91 -20.83
N VAL A 86 -17.96 7.58 -19.65
CA VAL A 86 -19.16 8.20 -19.10
C VAL A 86 -19.51 9.56 -19.74
N GLN A 87 -18.57 10.16 -20.48
CA GLN A 87 -18.77 11.38 -21.26
C GLN A 87 -19.32 11.12 -22.65
N THR A 88 -19.19 9.89 -23.13
CA THR A 88 -19.67 9.49 -24.45
C THR A 88 -21.18 9.24 -24.41
N LEU A 89 -21.85 9.51 -25.53
CA LEU A 89 -23.26 9.16 -25.71
C LEU A 89 -23.45 7.64 -25.52
N PRO A 90 -24.62 7.20 -24.99
CA PRO A 90 -24.99 5.79 -25.00
C PRO A 90 -24.93 5.20 -26.40
N ASP A 91 -24.62 3.92 -26.53
CA ASP A 91 -24.54 3.26 -27.83
C ASP A 91 -25.87 3.30 -28.55
N PRO A 92 -25.88 3.51 -29.90
CA PRO A 92 -27.06 3.44 -30.68
C PRO A 92 -27.62 2.02 -30.71
N LYS A 93 -28.94 1.89 -30.59
CA LYS A 93 -29.65 0.61 -30.60
C LYS A 93 -30.12 0.31 -32.01
N LEU A 94 -29.64 -0.78 -32.61
CA LEU A 94 -30.19 -1.33 -33.85
C LEU A 94 -31.50 -2.08 -33.52
N GLN A 95 -32.56 -1.71 -34.19
CA GLN A 95 -33.89 -2.35 -34.10
C GLN A 95 -34.23 -3.08 -35.39
N VAL A 96 -34.58 -4.35 -35.28
CA VAL A 96 -35.04 -5.15 -36.40
C VAL A 96 -36.30 -5.86 -35.99
N GLY A 97 -37.33 -5.78 -36.81
CA GLY A 97 -38.61 -6.39 -36.53
C GLY A 97 -39.41 -6.71 -37.79
N TYR A 98 -40.50 -7.41 -37.58
CA TYR A 98 -41.49 -7.67 -38.62
C TYR A 98 -42.85 -7.24 -38.11
N GLN A 99 -43.55 -6.39 -38.89
CA GLN A 99 -44.84 -5.84 -38.51
C GLN A 99 -45.95 -6.37 -39.43
N ARG A 100 -47.05 -6.75 -38.83
CA ARG A 100 -48.28 -7.13 -39.57
C ARG A 100 -49.48 -6.45 -38.92
N MET A 101 -50.12 -5.54 -39.64
CA MET A 101 -51.37 -4.87 -39.21
C MET A 101 -52.50 -5.26 -40.16
N PRO A 102 -53.56 -5.97 -39.67
CA PRO A 102 -54.58 -6.52 -40.54
C PRO A 102 -55.77 -5.60 -40.80
N MET A 103 -55.95 -4.43 -40.16
CA MET A 103 -57.26 -3.83 -40.02
C MET A 103 -57.64 -2.67 -40.95
N VAL A 104 -56.80 -1.89 -41.59
CA VAL A 104 -57.22 -0.74 -42.42
C VAL A 104 -56.50 -0.61 -43.75
N GLU A 105 -55.18 -0.78 -43.71
CA GLU A 105 -54.34 -1.06 -44.86
C GLU A 105 -53.36 -2.12 -44.44
N PRO A 106 -53.31 -3.26 -45.16
CA PRO A 106 -52.47 -4.35 -44.68
C PRO A 106 -50.99 -4.02 -44.83
N LEU A 107 -50.46 -3.35 -43.83
CA LEU A 107 -49.02 -3.16 -43.66
C LEU A 107 -48.42 -4.49 -43.15
N GLN A 108 -47.68 -5.14 -44.02
CA GLN A 108 -46.96 -6.34 -43.71
C GLN A 108 -45.53 -6.21 -44.26
N GLY A 109 -44.54 -6.21 -43.38
CA GLY A 109 -43.17 -6.09 -43.85
C GLY A 109 -42.12 -6.01 -42.79
N ALA A 110 -40.89 -5.99 -43.23
CA ALA A 110 -39.72 -5.83 -42.37
C ALA A 110 -39.58 -4.37 -41.92
N MET A 111 -39.23 -4.23 -40.67
CA MET A 111 -38.91 -2.97 -40.03
C MET A 111 -37.45 -3.01 -39.54
N TYR A 112 -36.70 -1.96 -39.85
CA TYR A 112 -35.32 -1.79 -39.39
C TYR A 112 -35.07 -0.34 -39.00
N GLY A 113 -34.25 -0.12 -37.98
CA GLY A 113 -34.01 1.26 -37.55
C GLY A 113 -32.91 1.40 -36.54
N LEU A 114 -32.62 2.65 -36.26
CA LEU A 114 -31.64 3.07 -35.24
C LEU A 114 -32.33 3.95 -34.21
N ALA A 115 -32.04 3.67 -32.93
CA ALA A 115 -32.48 4.52 -31.82
C ALA A 115 -31.25 5.05 -31.08
N GLN A 116 -31.22 6.36 -30.82
CA GLN A 116 -30.17 7.03 -30.08
C GLN A 116 -30.77 7.78 -28.90
N GLU A 117 -30.30 7.43 -27.68
CA GLU A 117 -30.58 8.20 -26.45
C GLU A 117 -29.62 9.40 -26.37
N ILE A 118 -30.17 10.58 -26.12
CA ILE A 118 -29.43 11.84 -25.95
C ILE A 118 -29.74 12.38 -24.55
N PRO A 119 -28.89 12.16 -23.58
CA PRO A 119 -29.05 12.72 -22.23
C PRO A 119 -29.15 14.25 -22.27
N PHE A 120 -29.94 14.83 -21.36
CA PHE A 120 -30.07 16.27 -21.26
C PHE A 120 -28.72 16.96 -21.22
N PRO A 121 -28.53 18.10 -21.90
CA PRO A 121 -27.25 18.81 -21.92
C PRO A 121 -26.68 19.04 -20.51
N GLY A 122 -25.40 18.72 -20.33
CA GLY A 122 -24.68 18.80 -19.06
C GLY A 122 -24.71 17.52 -18.19
N LYS A 123 -25.59 16.54 -18.45
CA LYS A 123 -25.54 15.26 -17.71
C LYS A 123 -24.26 14.50 -18.00
N LEU A 124 -23.84 14.37 -19.25
CA LEU A 124 -22.59 13.70 -19.64
C LEU A 124 -21.36 14.42 -19.07
N ARG A 125 -21.35 15.76 -19.14
CA ARG A 125 -20.28 16.55 -18.54
C ARG A 125 -20.16 16.29 -17.02
N LEU A 126 -21.27 16.35 -16.28
CA LEU A 126 -21.27 16.11 -14.84
C LEU A 126 -20.89 14.65 -14.47
N ARG A 127 -21.29 13.65 -15.29
CA ARG A 127 -20.81 12.28 -15.13
C ARG A 127 -19.29 12.21 -15.29
N GLY A 128 -18.75 12.90 -16.28
CA GLY A 128 -17.30 13.02 -16.48
C GLY A 128 -16.59 13.71 -15.33
N GLU A 129 -17.15 14.79 -14.78
CA GLU A 129 -16.58 15.50 -13.61
C GLU A 129 -16.55 14.60 -12.38
N VAL A 130 -17.62 13.84 -12.08
CA VAL A 130 -17.65 12.86 -10.99
C VAL A 130 -16.57 11.80 -11.20
N ALA A 131 -16.45 11.24 -12.41
CA ALA A 131 -15.44 10.24 -12.73
C ALA A 131 -14.01 10.81 -12.67
N THR A 132 -13.82 12.07 -13.09
CA THR A 132 -12.51 12.75 -13.00
C THR A 132 -12.07 12.91 -11.55
N ARG A 133 -12.97 13.38 -10.64
CA ARG A 133 -12.63 13.50 -9.22
C ARG A 133 -12.37 12.15 -8.58
N GLU A 134 -13.07 11.10 -9.02
CA GLU A 134 -12.79 9.73 -8.58
C GLU A 134 -11.42 9.24 -9.06
N ALA A 135 -11.03 9.51 -10.31
CA ALA A 135 -9.71 9.18 -10.83
C ALA A 135 -8.60 9.94 -10.09
N GLU A 136 -8.79 11.25 -9.80
CA GLU A 136 -7.86 12.04 -9.00
C GLU A 136 -7.75 11.53 -7.55
N ARG A 137 -8.83 11.00 -6.97
CA ARG A 137 -8.81 10.35 -5.65
C ARG A 137 -7.93 9.09 -5.68
N PHE A 138 -8.11 8.23 -6.68
CA PHE A 138 -7.26 7.03 -6.85
C PHE A 138 -5.80 7.36 -7.11
N GLU A 139 -5.50 8.47 -7.79
CA GLU A 139 -4.13 8.98 -7.94
C GLU A 139 -3.48 9.26 -6.58
N GLN A 140 -4.18 10.00 -5.72
CA GLN A 140 -3.68 10.31 -4.39
C GLN A 140 -3.58 9.05 -3.51
N GLU A 141 -4.48 8.09 -3.64
CA GLU A 141 -4.39 6.78 -2.96
C GLU A 141 -3.20 5.95 -3.43
N TYR A 142 -2.87 6.01 -4.73
CA TYR A 142 -1.65 5.40 -5.27
C TYR A 142 -0.40 6.03 -4.63
N LEU A 143 -0.33 7.37 -4.56
CA LEU A 143 0.79 8.08 -3.93
C LEU A 143 0.89 7.75 -2.43
N ALA A 144 -0.23 7.74 -1.71
CA ALA A 144 -0.28 7.36 -0.30
C ALA A 144 0.21 5.91 -0.08
N THR A 145 -0.24 4.98 -0.92
CA THR A 145 0.19 3.58 -0.87
C THR A 145 1.70 3.45 -1.10
N ARG A 146 2.23 4.14 -2.10
CA ARG A 146 3.66 4.16 -2.40
C ARG A 146 4.49 4.66 -1.21
N LEU A 147 4.13 5.80 -0.63
CA LEU A 147 4.87 6.37 0.51
C LEU A 147 4.77 5.49 1.76
N ARG A 148 3.60 4.97 2.06
CA ARG A 148 3.39 4.05 3.19
C ARG A 148 4.23 2.79 3.05
N LEU A 149 4.31 2.22 1.86
CA LEU A 149 5.08 1.00 1.60
C LEU A 149 6.59 1.28 1.61
N ILE A 150 7.05 2.46 1.14
CA ILE A 150 8.45 2.89 1.27
C ILE A 150 8.81 3.04 2.75
N ALA A 151 7.94 3.64 3.57
CA ALA A 151 8.18 3.75 5.01
C ALA A 151 8.26 2.37 5.67
N ARG A 152 7.44 1.40 5.24
CA ARG A 152 7.51 0.02 5.71
C ARG A 152 8.82 -0.66 5.35
N LEU A 153 9.31 -0.48 4.12
CA LEU A 153 10.62 -0.99 3.70
C LEU A 153 11.75 -0.38 4.55
N LYS A 154 11.74 0.95 4.75
CA LYS A 154 12.70 1.64 5.64
C LYS A 154 12.67 1.06 7.05
N GLN A 155 11.48 0.84 7.61
CA GLN A 155 11.33 0.25 8.95
C GLN A 155 11.92 -1.16 9.02
N ALA A 156 11.63 -2.03 8.05
CA ALA A 156 12.19 -3.39 8.00
C ALA A 156 13.72 -3.37 7.85
N TYR A 157 14.26 -2.44 7.05
CA TYR A 157 15.70 -2.24 6.89
C TYR A 157 16.37 -1.81 8.20
N PHE A 158 15.78 -0.86 8.92
CA PHE A 158 16.29 -0.40 10.23
C PHE A 158 16.18 -1.48 11.30
N ASP A 159 15.10 -2.26 11.30
CA ASP A 159 14.96 -3.42 12.19
C ASP A 159 16.03 -4.48 11.90
N LEU A 160 16.33 -4.74 10.61
CA LEU A 160 17.42 -5.65 10.22
C LEU A 160 18.78 -5.17 10.72
N HIS A 161 19.06 -3.86 10.60
CA HIS A 161 20.29 -3.26 11.18
C HIS A 161 20.36 -3.49 12.70
N PHE A 162 19.26 -3.25 13.43
CA PHE A 162 19.22 -3.48 14.87
C PHE A 162 19.53 -4.93 15.24
N ILE A 163 18.97 -5.89 14.50
CA ILE A 163 19.23 -7.32 14.74
C ILE A 163 20.70 -7.67 14.48
N HIS A 164 21.30 -7.18 13.39
CA HIS A 164 22.73 -7.38 13.11
C HIS A 164 23.62 -6.82 14.23
N LYS A 165 23.36 -5.59 14.67
CA LYS A 165 24.08 -4.98 15.80
C LYS A 165 23.86 -5.74 17.11
N GLY A 166 22.64 -6.20 17.33
CA GLY A 166 22.32 -7.02 18.50
C GLY A 166 23.10 -8.35 18.52
N ILE A 167 23.23 -9.03 17.38
CA ILE A 167 24.07 -10.25 17.27
C ILE A 167 25.52 -9.92 17.58
N GLU A 168 26.09 -8.85 17.01
CA GLU A 168 27.47 -8.40 17.25
C GLU A 168 27.73 -8.14 18.73
N ILE A 169 26.85 -7.40 19.41
CA ILE A 169 26.95 -7.09 20.83
C ILE A 169 26.89 -8.36 21.68
N VAL A 170 25.93 -9.25 21.43
CA VAL A 170 25.73 -10.48 22.18
C VAL A 170 26.90 -11.46 21.99
N GLU A 171 27.44 -11.58 20.77
CA GLU A 171 28.63 -12.40 20.48
C GLU A 171 29.86 -11.86 21.23
N ARG A 172 30.10 -10.55 21.22
CA ARG A 172 31.19 -9.91 21.98
C ARG A 172 31.04 -10.20 23.48
N ASN A 173 29.83 -10.12 24.02
CA ASN A 173 29.58 -10.40 25.44
C ASN A 173 29.73 -11.89 25.78
N LYS A 174 29.41 -12.80 24.87
CA LYS A 174 29.71 -14.22 24.99
C LYS A 174 31.20 -14.46 25.21
N GLN A 175 32.04 -13.79 24.43
CA GLN A 175 33.50 -13.92 24.60
C GLN A 175 33.98 -13.42 25.98
N LEU A 176 33.40 -12.31 26.46
CA LEU A 176 33.72 -11.81 27.82
C LEU A 176 33.26 -12.79 28.91
N LEU A 177 32.07 -13.38 28.79
CA LEU A 177 31.58 -14.40 29.74
C LEU A 177 32.44 -15.64 29.75
N LEU A 178 32.97 -16.11 28.64
CA LEU A 178 33.91 -17.22 28.56
C LEU A 178 35.23 -16.88 29.28
N GLN A 179 35.71 -15.64 29.17
CA GLN A 179 36.88 -15.17 29.94
C GLN A 179 36.59 -15.11 31.43
N PHE A 180 35.39 -14.65 31.85
CA PHE A 180 34.98 -14.61 33.24
C PHE A 180 34.87 -16.02 33.86
N GLU A 181 34.29 -16.99 33.11
CA GLU A 181 34.24 -18.39 33.51
C GLU A 181 35.66 -18.95 33.75
N LYS A 182 36.60 -18.71 32.80
CA LYS A 182 37.99 -19.12 32.92
C LYS A 182 38.66 -18.52 34.17
N THR A 183 38.44 -17.24 34.45
CA THR A 183 38.95 -16.56 35.65
C THR A 183 38.34 -17.14 36.92
N ALA A 184 37.02 -17.38 36.93
CA ALA A 184 36.36 -18.01 38.09
C ALA A 184 36.89 -19.42 38.37
N LYS A 185 37.12 -20.23 37.32
CA LYS A 185 37.74 -21.57 37.46
C LYS A 185 39.17 -21.51 38.06
N ALA A 186 39.99 -20.57 37.56
CA ALA A 186 41.36 -20.38 38.05
C ALA A 186 41.36 -19.95 39.52
N ARG A 187 40.51 -19.05 39.96
CA ARG A 187 40.38 -18.62 41.35
C ARG A 187 39.80 -19.69 42.25
N TYR A 188 38.84 -20.50 41.76
CA TYR A 188 38.30 -21.62 42.50
C TYR A 188 39.38 -22.69 42.78
N SER A 189 40.24 -23.00 41.81
CA SER A 189 41.32 -24.00 41.95
C SER A 189 42.33 -23.66 43.06
N VAL A 190 42.45 -22.37 43.41
CA VAL A 190 43.33 -21.89 44.50
C VAL A 190 42.54 -21.50 45.75
N GLY A 191 41.23 -21.85 45.82
CA GLY A 191 40.39 -21.57 47.00
C GLY A 191 39.95 -20.11 47.20
N GLN A 192 40.07 -19.28 46.15
CA GLN A 192 39.78 -17.82 46.21
C GLN A 192 38.41 -17.44 45.64
N ALA A 193 37.64 -18.37 45.11
CA ALA A 193 36.29 -18.16 44.59
C ALA A 193 35.37 -19.34 44.92
N ALA A 194 34.05 -19.11 44.96
CA ALA A 194 33.07 -20.15 45.18
C ALA A 194 32.78 -20.92 43.86
N GLN A 195 32.50 -22.19 43.94
CA GLN A 195 32.07 -23.00 42.79
C GLN A 195 30.81 -22.41 42.14
N GLN A 196 29.97 -21.75 42.91
CA GLN A 196 28.77 -21.07 42.45
C GLN A 196 29.06 -20.04 41.34
N ASP A 197 30.22 -19.36 41.35
CA ASP A 197 30.59 -18.35 40.35
C ASP A 197 30.75 -18.99 38.96
N ILE A 198 31.34 -20.21 38.93
CA ILE A 198 31.48 -20.98 37.70
C ILE A 198 30.10 -21.35 37.11
N PHE A 199 29.22 -21.87 37.96
CA PHE A 199 27.85 -22.25 37.49
C PHE A 199 27.05 -21.04 37.06
N ARG A 200 27.16 -19.89 37.69
CA ARG A 200 26.52 -18.64 37.24
C ARG A 200 27.02 -18.22 35.87
N ALA A 201 28.34 -18.26 35.63
CA ALA A 201 28.90 -17.96 34.32
C ALA A 201 28.34 -18.90 33.23
N GLN A 202 28.28 -20.22 33.55
CA GLN A 202 27.75 -21.22 32.58
C GLN A 202 26.27 -21.03 32.28
N VAL A 203 25.45 -20.70 33.27
CA VAL A 203 24.05 -20.38 33.08
C VAL A 203 23.90 -19.15 32.17
N GLU A 204 24.70 -18.10 32.37
CA GLU A 204 24.60 -16.90 31.54
C GLU A 204 25.11 -17.13 30.12
N ILE A 205 26.16 -17.94 29.93
CA ILE A 205 26.60 -18.38 28.62
C ILE A 205 25.46 -19.13 27.88
N SER A 206 24.72 -20.01 28.56
CA SER A 206 23.59 -20.72 27.99
C SER A 206 22.45 -19.76 27.55
N ARG A 207 22.17 -18.75 28.39
CA ARG A 207 21.19 -17.68 28.05
C ARG A 207 21.63 -16.84 26.86
N VAL A 208 22.92 -16.59 26.73
CA VAL A 208 23.45 -15.86 25.53
C VAL A 208 23.27 -16.70 24.29
N LEU A 209 23.48 -18.02 24.33
CA LEU A 209 23.21 -18.89 23.16
C LEU A 209 21.74 -18.91 22.77
N ASP A 210 20.83 -18.90 23.75
CA ASP A 210 19.38 -18.79 23.50
C ASP A 210 19.03 -17.45 22.81
N ARG A 211 19.54 -16.32 23.35
CA ARG A 211 19.36 -14.99 22.73
C ARG A 211 19.93 -14.91 21.29
N LEU A 212 21.05 -15.56 21.02
CA LEU A 212 21.61 -15.62 19.65
C LEU A 212 20.69 -16.39 18.70
N ALA A 213 20.18 -17.54 19.14
CA ALA A 213 19.25 -18.33 18.33
C ALA A 213 17.95 -17.54 18.01
N GLU A 214 17.41 -16.82 18.99
CA GLU A 214 16.26 -15.94 18.81
C GLU A 214 16.56 -14.83 17.78
N ARG A 215 17.72 -14.15 17.89
CA ARG A 215 18.09 -13.08 16.95
C ARG A 215 18.36 -13.58 15.53
N GLU A 216 18.97 -14.76 15.38
CA GLU A 216 19.14 -15.38 14.07
C GLU A 216 17.78 -15.71 13.43
N GLN A 217 16.82 -16.21 14.19
CA GLN A 217 15.45 -16.43 13.71
C GLN A 217 14.77 -15.12 13.29
N GLN A 218 14.92 -14.04 14.08
CA GLN A 218 14.39 -12.71 13.76
C GLN A 218 15.04 -12.14 12.48
N LYS A 219 16.35 -12.33 12.30
CA LYS A 219 17.07 -11.94 11.07
C LYS A 219 16.48 -12.61 9.84
N GLU A 220 16.30 -13.93 9.88
CA GLU A 220 15.71 -14.68 8.77
C GLU A 220 14.28 -14.23 8.45
N SER A 221 13.48 -13.91 9.47
CA SER A 221 12.12 -13.39 9.28
C SER A 221 12.14 -12.02 8.60
N LEU A 222 13.07 -11.13 8.97
CA LEU A 222 13.21 -9.80 8.34
C LEU A 222 13.76 -9.90 6.91
N HIS A 223 14.67 -10.84 6.64
CA HIS A 223 15.12 -11.14 5.29
C HIS A 223 13.94 -11.54 4.41
N ALA A 224 13.10 -12.45 4.89
CA ALA A 224 11.90 -12.89 4.17
C ALA A 224 10.91 -11.73 3.96
N GLU A 225 10.74 -10.83 4.94
CA GLU A 225 9.86 -9.65 4.79
C GLU A 225 10.40 -8.67 3.75
N ILE A 226 11.68 -8.32 3.79
CA ILE A 226 12.31 -7.42 2.82
C ILE A 226 12.23 -8.04 1.42
N ASN A 227 12.57 -9.31 1.26
CA ASN A 227 12.47 -10.01 -0.02
C ASN A 227 11.03 -10.03 -0.55
N ARG A 228 10.02 -10.26 0.31
CA ARG A 228 8.61 -10.16 -0.06
C ARG A 228 8.24 -8.76 -0.56
N LEU A 229 8.70 -7.72 0.13
CA LEU A 229 8.49 -6.33 -0.29
C LEU A 229 9.12 -6.06 -1.66
N LEU A 230 10.32 -6.58 -1.92
CA LEU A 230 11.03 -6.46 -3.19
C LEU A 230 10.51 -7.39 -4.30
N ASN A 231 9.47 -8.20 -4.02
CA ASN A 231 8.95 -9.22 -4.92
C ASN A 231 10.03 -10.25 -5.33
N ARG A 232 10.90 -10.62 -4.37
CA ARG A 232 11.92 -11.66 -4.50
C ARG A 232 11.47 -12.94 -3.79
N PRO A 233 12.06 -14.11 -4.09
CA PRO A 233 11.82 -15.32 -3.29
C PRO A 233 12.17 -15.06 -1.81
N PRO A 234 11.34 -15.50 -0.83
CA PRO A 234 11.57 -15.23 0.60
C PRO A 234 12.93 -15.71 1.12
N ALA A 235 13.46 -16.82 0.60
CA ALA A 235 14.77 -17.38 0.95
C ALA A 235 15.93 -16.79 0.11
N GLY A 236 15.70 -15.73 -0.68
CA GLY A 236 16.75 -15.07 -1.45
C GLY A 236 17.83 -14.48 -0.54
N PRO A 237 19.11 -14.48 -0.98
CA PRO A 237 20.18 -13.88 -0.19
C PRO A 237 19.95 -12.36 -0.06
N LEU A 238 20.23 -11.85 1.12
CA LEU A 238 20.22 -10.42 1.44
C LEU A 238 21.52 -10.09 2.18
N GLY A 239 22.19 -9.02 1.77
CA GLY A 239 23.43 -8.57 2.39
C GLY A 239 23.23 -7.93 3.76
N THR A 240 24.31 -7.44 4.34
CA THR A 240 24.31 -6.74 5.64
C THR A 240 23.97 -5.26 5.46
N PRO A 241 23.06 -4.68 6.26
CA PRO A 241 22.76 -3.24 6.22
C PRO A 241 23.98 -2.39 6.55
N GLU A 242 24.03 -1.19 5.96
CA GLU A 242 25.02 -0.17 6.31
C GLU A 242 24.84 0.33 7.75
N GLU A 243 25.90 0.97 8.28
CA GLU A 243 25.84 1.68 9.55
C GLU A 243 24.81 2.83 9.47
N ILE A 244 23.98 2.94 10.51
CA ILE A 244 22.98 3.98 10.63
C ILE A 244 23.58 5.18 11.38
N HIS A 245 23.43 6.36 10.78
CA HIS A 245 23.68 7.64 11.44
C HIS A 245 22.35 8.27 11.80
N VAL A 246 22.25 8.82 13.00
CA VAL A 246 21.04 9.52 13.45
C VAL A 246 20.88 10.80 12.66
N THR A 247 19.77 10.93 12.01
CA THR A 247 19.40 12.07 11.19
C THR A 247 18.74 13.14 12.05
N LEU A 248 19.33 14.35 12.19
CA LEU A 248 18.76 15.38 13.03
C LEU A 248 17.42 15.90 12.48
N LEU A 249 16.38 15.89 13.32
CA LEU A 249 15.09 16.48 13.00
C LEU A 249 15.08 17.98 13.33
N THR A 250 15.40 18.81 12.34
CA THR A 250 15.48 20.28 12.53
C THR A 250 14.16 21.00 12.27
N VAL A 251 13.19 20.35 11.65
CA VAL A 251 11.90 20.92 11.27
C VAL A 251 10.95 20.96 12.47
N PRO A 252 10.39 22.12 12.86
CA PRO A 252 9.51 22.24 14.02
C PRO A 252 8.12 21.63 13.74
N LEU A 253 7.45 21.17 14.79
CA LEU A 253 6.14 20.52 14.70
C LEU A 253 5.07 21.35 13.93
N PRO A 254 4.94 22.69 14.12
CA PRO A 254 3.94 23.46 13.37
C PRO A 254 4.16 23.39 11.85
N GLU A 255 5.41 23.42 11.40
CA GLU A 255 5.77 23.32 9.98
C GLU A 255 5.48 21.93 9.43
N LEU A 256 5.79 20.86 10.19
CA LEU A 256 5.43 19.49 9.82
C LEU A 256 3.92 19.30 9.70
N SER A 257 3.15 19.89 10.62
CA SER A 257 1.70 19.85 10.60
C SER A 257 1.14 20.56 9.37
N GLN A 258 1.64 21.76 9.06
CA GLN A 258 1.25 22.51 7.87
C GLN A 258 1.61 21.73 6.59
N ARG A 259 2.82 21.18 6.53
CA ARG A 259 3.25 20.37 5.40
C ARG A 259 2.38 19.14 5.20
N ALA A 260 1.95 18.48 6.28
CA ALA A 260 1.03 17.35 6.20
C ALA A 260 -0.36 17.78 5.69
N GLU A 261 -0.87 18.93 6.11
CA GLU A 261 -2.13 19.46 5.59
C GLU A 261 -2.05 19.79 4.09
N ASP A 262 -0.91 20.32 3.63
CA ASP A 262 -0.74 20.75 2.24
C ASP A 262 -0.40 19.58 1.29
N PHE A 263 0.38 18.60 1.75
CA PHE A 263 1.00 17.61 0.87
C PHE A 263 0.67 16.14 1.17
N SER A 264 -0.02 15.83 2.28
CA SER A 264 -0.39 14.46 2.59
C SER A 264 -1.30 13.86 1.51
N PRO A 265 -0.87 12.78 0.81
CA PRO A 265 -1.69 12.20 -0.25
C PRO A 265 -3.00 11.61 0.28
N ILE A 266 -3.02 11.06 1.50
CA ILE A 266 -4.24 10.51 2.10
C ILE A 266 -5.26 11.62 2.38
N LEU A 267 -4.80 12.80 2.83
CA LEU A 267 -5.66 13.94 3.06
C LEU A 267 -6.15 14.53 1.72
N ARG A 268 -5.28 14.62 0.72
CA ARG A 268 -5.66 15.04 -0.64
C ARG A 268 -6.67 14.09 -1.27
N ALA A 269 -6.55 12.77 -1.04
CA ALA A 269 -7.54 11.80 -1.51
C ALA A 269 -8.93 12.07 -0.90
N SER A 270 -9.00 12.37 0.40
CA SER A 270 -10.28 12.70 1.06
C SER A 270 -10.87 14.03 0.56
N VAL A 271 -10.05 15.05 0.25
CA VAL A 271 -10.50 16.28 -0.42
C VAL A 271 -11.14 15.96 -1.77
N LYS A 272 -10.50 15.08 -2.59
CA LYS A 272 -11.08 14.66 -3.88
C LYS A 272 -12.39 13.88 -3.70
N GLY A 273 -12.54 13.17 -2.59
CA GLY A 273 -13.81 12.54 -2.20
C GLY A 273 -14.93 13.56 -1.96
N VAL A 274 -14.63 14.67 -1.29
CA VAL A 274 -15.60 15.78 -1.09
C VAL A 274 -15.94 16.45 -2.42
N GLU A 275 -14.95 16.80 -3.25
CA GLU A 275 -15.17 17.40 -4.58
C GLU A 275 -16.04 16.49 -5.47
N ARG A 276 -15.79 15.18 -5.44
CA ARG A 276 -16.63 14.18 -6.13
C ARG A 276 -18.08 14.22 -5.63
N GLY A 277 -18.27 14.28 -4.30
CA GLY A 277 -19.60 14.39 -3.68
C GLY A 277 -20.36 15.64 -4.14
N GLU A 278 -19.70 16.78 -4.27
CA GLU A 278 -20.29 18.02 -4.78
C GLU A 278 -20.75 17.89 -6.25
N GLN A 279 -19.93 17.24 -7.09
CA GLN A 279 -20.31 16.96 -8.47
C GLN A 279 -21.46 15.93 -8.55
N ALA A 280 -21.47 14.93 -7.64
CA ALA A 280 -22.55 13.94 -7.57
C ALA A 280 -23.91 14.60 -7.20
N VAL A 281 -23.92 15.55 -6.27
CA VAL A 281 -25.14 16.34 -5.95
C VAL A 281 -25.58 17.15 -7.17
N SER A 282 -24.65 17.79 -7.87
CA SER A 282 -24.93 18.55 -9.10
C SER A 282 -25.52 17.66 -10.20
N LEU A 283 -24.98 16.46 -10.37
CA LEU A 283 -25.49 15.45 -11.30
C LEU A 283 -26.90 14.98 -10.89
N ALA A 284 -27.12 14.68 -9.61
CA ALA A 284 -28.41 14.25 -9.10
C ALA A 284 -29.51 15.32 -9.33
N ARG A 285 -29.19 16.60 -9.13
CA ARG A 285 -30.09 17.70 -9.47
C ARG A 285 -30.37 17.78 -10.95
N ARG A 286 -29.40 17.45 -11.83
CA ARG A 286 -29.57 17.46 -13.27
C ARG A 286 -30.51 16.33 -13.77
N GLN A 287 -30.74 15.30 -12.98
CA GLN A 287 -31.67 14.20 -13.30
C GLN A 287 -33.15 14.62 -13.30
N TYR A 288 -33.50 15.80 -12.81
CA TYR A 288 -34.86 16.33 -12.98
C TYR A 288 -35.19 16.75 -14.40
N PHE A 289 -34.19 16.96 -15.26
CA PHE A 289 -34.40 17.34 -16.65
C PHE A 289 -34.63 16.12 -17.51
N PRO A 290 -35.54 16.21 -18.53
CA PRO A 290 -35.88 15.10 -19.43
C PRO A 290 -34.73 14.74 -20.36
N ASP A 291 -34.57 13.47 -20.67
CA ASP A 291 -33.69 12.99 -21.74
C ASP A 291 -34.48 12.87 -23.07
N PHE A 292 -33.75 12.84 -24.17
CA PHE A 292 -34.32 12.76 -25.51
C PHE A 292 -33.94 11.44 -26.17
N ASP A 293 -34.85 10.91 -26.98
CA ASP A 293 -34.62 9.74 -27.80
C ASP A 293 -34.93 10.09 -29.26
N ILE A 294 -34.02 9.81 -30.19
CA ILE A 294 -34.22 9.92 -31.62
C ILE A 294 -34.30 8.51 -32.18
N ASN A 295 -35.41 8.21 -32.86
CA ASN A 295 -35.64 6.93 -33.50
C ASN A 295 -35.86 7.17 -35.01
N ALA A 296 -35.05 6.54 -35.84
CA ALA A 296 -35.22 6.51 -37.30
C ALA A 296 -35.51 5.07 -37.73
N LEU A 297 -36.70 4.86 -38.34
CA LEU A 297 -37.21 3.56 -38.75
C LEU A 297 -37.43 3.54 -40.24
N GLY A 298 -36.98 2.50 -40.93
CA GLY A 298 -37.36 2.13 -42.28
C GLY A 298 -38.38 0.99 -42.22
N LEU A 299 -39.39 1.09 -43.05
CA LEU A 299 -40.47 0.13 -43.18
C LEU A 299 -40.51 -0.36 -44.63
N ARG A 300 -40.41 -1.66 -44.85
CA ARG A 300 -40.62 -2.27 -46.14
C ARG A 300 -42.00 -2.92 -46.17
N ASN A 301 -42.88 -2.49 -47.08
CA ASN A 301 -44.18 -3.11 -47.25
C ASN A 301 -44.10 -4.19 -48.34
N ASP A 302 -44.15 -5.45 -47.92
CA ASP A 302 -44.01 -6.61 -48.81
C ASP A 302 -45.21 -6.79 -49.76
N ARG A 303 -46.39 -6.17 -49.49
CA ARG A 303 -47.60 -6.29 -50.32
C ARG A 303 -47.65 -5.35 -51.52
N ILE A 304 -47.20 -4.12 -51.33
CA ILE A 304 -47.21 -3.08 -52.33
C ILE A 304 -45.82 -2.77 -52.88
N ASN A 305 -44.83 -3.49 -52.41
CA ASN A 305 -43.39 -3.31 -52.70
C ASN A 305 -42.93 -1.84 -52.58
N ASP A 306 -43.40 -1.16 -51.54
CA ASP A 306 -43.06 0.23 -51.27
C ASP A 306 -42.27 0.34 -49.96
N ASN A 307 -41.44 1.37 -49.84
CA ASN A 307 -40.61 1.63 -48.68
C ASN A 307 -41.04 2.94 -48.03
N GLY A 308 -41.37 2.85 -46.73
CA GLY A 308 -41.64 4.02 -45.89
C GLY A 308 -40.47 4.30 -44.95
N TYR A 309 -40.38 5.52 -44.45
CA TYR A 309 -39.51 5.89 -43.36
C TYR A 309 -40.26 6.70 -42.31
N GLN A 310 -39.82 6.58 -41.06
CA GLN A 310 -40.38 7.31 -39.93
C GLN A 310 -39.26 7.82 -39.05
N VAL A 311 -39.29 9.10 -38.66
CA VAL A 311 -38.41 9.68 -37.68
C VAL A 311 -39.26 10.16 -36.52
N MET A 312 -38.92 9.70 -35.31
CA MET A 312 -39.60 10.06 -34.07
C MET A 312 -38.64 10.70 -33.10
N LEU A 313 -39.05 11.79 -32.47
CA LEU A 313 -38.40 12.39 -31.32
C LEU A 313 -39.19 12.04 -30.07
N GLY A 314 -38.59 11.30 -29.16
CA GLY A 314 -39.13 10.97 -27.85
C GLY A 314 -38.53 11.88 -26.75
N ILE A 315 -39.34 12.19 -25.73
CA ILE A 315 -38.90 12.94 -24.56
C ILE A 315 -39.22 12.09 -23.32
N LYS A 316 -38.20 11.74 -22.56
CA LYS A 316 -38.30 10.92 -21.33
C LYS A 316 -38.51 11.82 -20.11
N ILE A 317 -39.76 12.10 -19.81
CA ILE A 317 -40.16 13.01 -18.75
C ILE A 317 -40.10 12.28 -17.38
N PRO A 318 -39.40 12.81 -16.35
CA PRO A 318 -39.30 12.20 -15.04
C PRO A 318 -40.55 12.43 -14.17
N LEU A 319 -41.64 11.69 -14.44
CA LEU A 319 -42.92 11.85 -13.74
C LEU A 319 -42.86 11.47 -12.25
N TRP A 320 -41.97 10.52 -11.89
CA TRP A 320 -41.85 10.02 -10.52
C TRP A 320 -40.80 10.79 -9.71
N TYR A 321 -40.74 12.11 -9.89
CA TYR A 321 -39.66 12.96 -9.33
C TYR A 321 -39.63 12.92 -7.79
N GLU A 322 -40.75 12.78 -7.08
CA GLU A 322 -40.83 12.73 -5.62
C GLU A 322 -40.16 11.48 -5.05
N THR A 323 -40.38 10.32 -5.66
CA THR A 323 -39.88 9.04 -5.19
C THR A 323 -38.55 8.63 -5.81
N LYS A 324 -38.12 9.23 -6.94
CA LYS A 324 -36.90 8.88 -7.64
C LYS A 324 -35.88 10.01 -7.57
N GLN A 325 -36.09 11.14 -8.28
CA GLN A 325 -35.10 12.20 -8.40
C GLN A 325 -34.85 12.92 -7.07
N ARG A 326 -35.91 13.18 -6.29
CA ARG A 326 -35.78 13.80 -4.97
C ARG A 326 -34.98 12.92 -4.01
N GLN A 327 -35.22 11.60 -4.03
CA GLN A 327 -34.45 10.68 -3.20
C GLN A 327 -32.99 10.56 -3.67
N GLY A 328 -32.74 10.56 -5.00
CA GLY A 328 -31.38 10.60 -5.54
C GLY A 328 -30.59 11.86 -5.13
N VAL A 329 -31.25 13.03 -5.03
CA VAL A 329 -30.61 14.24 -4.50
C VAL A 329 -30.32 14.11 -3.01
N ARG A 330 -31.24 13.50 -2.22
CA ARG A 330 -31.01 13.25 -0.79
C ARG A 330 -29.87 12.26 -0.56
N GLU A 331 -29.82 11.20 -1.34
CA GLU A 331 -28.73 10.22 -1.32
C GLU A 331 -27.38 10.90 -1.61
N ALA A 332 -27.27 11.65 -2.69
CA ALA A 332 -26.05 12.37 -3.05
C ALA A 332 -25.66 13.40 -2.00
N ALA A 333 -26.62 14.12 -1.40
CA ALA A 333 -26.36 15.09 -0.32
C ALA A 333 -25.85 14.39 0.96
N ALA A 334 -26.45 13.25 1.34
CA ALA A 334 -25.97 12.44 2.46
C ALA A 334 -24.55 11.90 2.20
N GLY A 335 -24.29 11.43 0.97
CA GLY A 335 -22.95 11.01 0.54
C GLY A 335 -21.91 12.12 0.62
N LEU A 336 -22.26 13.36 0.21
CA LEU A 336 -21.39 14.53 0.38
C LEU A 336 -21.12 14.83 1.85
N ASN A 337 -22.12 14.77 2.71
CA ASN A 337 -21.93 15.01 4.14
C ASN A 337 -21.03 13.92 4.76
N SER A 338 -21.22 12.65 4.39
CA SER A 338 -20.30 11.56 4.80
C SER A 338 -18.86 11.85 4.40
N ALA A 339 -18.63 12.26 3.14
CA ALA A 339 -17.28 12.60 2.65
C ALA A 339 -16.64 13.77 3.42
N ARG A 340 -17.43 14.76 3.87
CA ARG A 340 -16.95 15.88 4.69
C ARG A 340 -16.54 15.46 6.09
N GLU A 341 -17.33 14.56 6.71
CA GLU A 341 -16.98 14.02 8.02
C GLU A 341 -15.76 13.09 7.92
N GLU A 342 -15.66 12.30 6.86
CA GLU A 342 -14.47 11.46 6.56
C GLU A 342 -13.21 12.32 6.35
N PHE A 343 -13.32 13.45 5.65
CA PHE A 343 -12.22 14.41 5.52
C PHE A 343 -11.80 14.96 6.90
N THR A 344 -12.76 15.36 7.74
CA THR A 344 -12.48 15.86 9.09
C THR A 344 -11.80 14.80 9.95
N ALA A 345 -12.28 13.58 9.93
CA ALA A 345 -11.67 12.47 10.65
C ALA A 345 -10.25 12.16 10.14
N THR A 346 -10.05 12.10 8.82
CA THR A 346 -8.74 11.88 8.21
C THR A 346 -7.75 12.99 8.57
N ARG A 347 -8.19 14.25 8.59
CA ARG A 347 -7.36 15.38 8.97
C ARG A 347 -6.88 15.26 10.43
N GLN A 348 -7.78 14.90 11.36
CA GLN A 348 -7.40 14.71 12.76
C GLN A 348 -6.43 13.53 12.93
N GLU A 349 -6.65 12.45 12.23
CA GLU A 349 -5.75 11.29 12.25
C GLU A 349 -4.35 11.64 11.72
N VAL A 350 -4.26 12.35 10.60
CA VAL A 350 -2.98 12.81 10.03
C VAL A 350 -2.24 13.71 11.01
N LEU A 351 -2.91 14.70 11.62
CA LEU A 351 -2.30 15.60 12.60
C LEU A 351 -1.85 14.84 13.88
N PHE A 352 -2.64 13.87 14.32
CA PHE A 352 -2.25 12.99 15.42
C PHE A 352 -0.99 12.20 15.09
N GLN A 353 -0.94 11.54 13.93
CA GLN A 353 0.22 10.76 13.50
C GLN A 353 1.48 11.60 13.34
N VAL A 354 1.37 12.84 12.84
CA VAL A 354 2.49 13.79 12.78
C VAL A 354 3.01 14.09 14.19
N LYS A 355 2.10 14.45 15.12
CA LYS A 355 2.46 14.75 16.50
C LYS A 355 3.10 13.56 17.20
N ASP A 356 2.51 12.38 17.08
CA ASP A 356 2.99 11.16 17.71
C ASP A 356 4.38 10.79 17.19
N SER A 357 4.57 10.74 15.86
CA SER A 357 5.88 10.45 15.26
C SER A 357 6.95 11.48 15.61
N PHE A 358 6.58 12.77 15.67
CA PHE A 358 7.49 13.84 16.09
C PHE A 358 7.97 13.66 17.54
N VAL A 359 7.05 13.39 18.47
CA VAL A 359 7.40 13.17 19.89
C VAL A 359 8.25 11.93 20.06
N GLN A 360 7.96 10.85 19.31
CA GLN A 360 8.78 9.62 19.32
C GLN A 360 10.20 9.90 18.81
N ALA A 361 10.35 10.66 17.71
CA ALA A 361 11.66 11.04 17.18
C ALA A 361 12.45 11.87 18.19
N GLN A 362 11.84 12.90 18.81
CA GLN A 362 12.50 13.73 19.83
C GLN A 362 12.91 12.95 21.07
N ARG A 363 12.04 12.03 21.53
CA ARG A 363 12.39 11.19 22.68
C ARG A 363 13.60 10.32 22.36
N ALA A 364 13.57 9.64 21.22
CA ALA A 364 14.63 8.75 20.78
C ALA A 364 15.96 9.52 20.63
N GLU A 365 15.96 10.69 20.00
CA GLU A 365 17.13 11.55 19.85
C GLU A 365 17.77 11.92 21.21
N ARG A 366 16.96 12.33 22.19
CA ARG A 366 17.44 12.65 23.55
C ARG A 366 18.06 11.43 24.23
N LEU A 367 17.43 10.24 24.12
CA LEU A 367 17.95 9.03 24.73
C LEU A 367 19.23 8.57 24.05
N VAL A 368 19.36 8.69 22.74
CA VAL A 368 20.61 8.42 22.01
C VAL A 368 21.76 9.28 22.59
N MET A 369 21.55 10.58 22.78
CA MET A 369 22.57 11.46 23.38
C MET A 369 22.95 11.02 24.81
N ILE A 370 21.97 10.74 25.66
CA ILE A 370 22.22 10.32 27.05
C ILE A 370 22.98 8.98 27.10
N LEU A 371 22.56 8.01 26.29
CA LEU A 371 23.19 6.69 26.25
C LEU A 371 24.60 6.78 25.71
N ARG A 372 24.83 7.49 24.61
CA ARG A 372 26.14 7.63 23.95
C ARG A 372 27.13 8.42 24.78
N ASP A 373 26.72 9.54 25.38
CA ASP A 373 27.61 10.53 25.96
C ASP A 373 27.79 10.35 27.50
N ALA A 374 26.86 9.65 28.19
CA ALA A 374 26.91 9.46 29.62
C ALA A 374 26.86 7.99 30.05
N ILE A 375 25.80 7.23 29.70
CA ILE A 375 25.55 5.92 30.29
C ILE A 375 26.59 4.89 29.84
N ILE A 376 26.83 4.74 28.54
CA ILE A 376 27.76 3.74 27.98
C ILE A 376 29.22 3.98 28.44
N PRO A 377 29.77 5.22 28.44
CA PRO A 377 31.09 5.48 28.96
C PRO A 377 31.22 5.09 30.45
N GLN A 378 30.22 5.44 31.28
CA GLN A 378 30.21 5.12 32.70
C GLN A 378 30.07 3.61 32.93
N ALA A 379 29.17 2.92 32.24
CA ALA A 379 29.01 1.47 32.30
C ALA A 379 30.30 0.73 31.88
N THR A 380 30.98 1.23 30.84
CA THR A 380 32.27 0.68 30.40
C THR A 380 33.35 0.80 31.49
N LEU A 381 33.46 1.97 32.12
CA LEU A 381 34.39 2.18 33.23
C LEU A 381 34.04 1.30 34.45
N ALA A 382 32.75 1.19 34.77
CA ALA A 382 32.27 0.32 35.85
C ALA A 382 32.63 -1.15 35.62
N LEU A 383 32.40 -1.65 34.38
CA LEU A 383 32.78 -3.01 34.00
C LEU A 383 34.30 -3.24 34.13
N ARG A 384 35.13 -2.32 33.62
CA ARG A 384 36.61 -2.42 33.74
C ARG A 384 37.06 -2.43 35.21
N ALA A 385 36.47 -1.57 36.04
CA ALA A 385 36.74 -1.53 37.47
C ALA A 385 36.30 -2.84 38.16
N ALA A 386 35.13 -3.36 37.86
CA ALA A 386 34.64 -4.64 38.37
C ALA A 386 35.52 -5.82 37.94
N GLN A 387 35.99 -5.85 36.70
CA GLN A 387 36.93 -6.88 36.21
C GLN A 387 38.23 -6.89 36.98
N SER A 388 38.83 -5.71 37.15
CA SER A 388 40.11 -5.58 37.92
C SER A 388 39.92 -5.96 39.39
N SER A 389 38.83 -5.53 40.00
CA SER A 389 38.53 -5.80 41.42
C SER A 389 38.16 -7.26 41.66
N TYR A 390 37.44 -7.92 40.73
CA TYR A 390 37.17 -9.36 40.83
C TYR A 390 38.45 -10.19 40.72
N ALA A 391 39.37 -9.83 39.80
CA ALA A 391 40.63 -10.54 39.65
C ALA A 391 41.44 -10.62 40.95
N VAL A 392 41.38 -9.58 41.80
CA VAL A 392 42.10 -9.52 43.09
C VAL A 392 41.20 -9.85 44.30
N GLY A 393 39.97 -10.26 44.10
CA GLY A 393 39.05 -10.70 45.17
C GLY A 393 38.39 -9.59 45.98
N LYS A 394 38.36 -8.35 45.46
CA LYS A 394 37.73 -7.21 46.15
C LYS A 394 36.24 -7.08 45.92
N VAL A 395 35.70 -7.69 44.86
CA VAL A 395 34.27 -7.75 44.58
C VAL A 395 33.87 -9.19 44.24
N ASP A 396 32.57 -9.50 44.34
CA ASP A 396 32.01 -10.80 44.02
C ASP A 396 31.73 -10.92 42.48
N PHE A 397 31.51 -12.15 42.06
CA PHE A 397 31.19 -12.45 40.63
C PHE A 397 29.89 -11.81 40.19
N LEU A 398 28.89 -11.66 41.06
CA LEU A 398 27.60 -11.07 40.71
C LEU A 398 27.75 -9.59 40.37
N THR A 399 28.59 -8.85 41.07
CA THR A 399 28.91 -7.46 40.76
C THR A 399 29.56 -7.33 39.36
N LEU A 400 30.51 -8.22 39.05
CA LEU A 400 31.13 -8.28 37.72
C LEU A 400 30.10 -8.58 36.63
N LEU A 401 29.25 -9.60 36.82
CA LEU A 401 28.23 -10.01 35.90
C LEU A 401 27.19 -8.89 35.66
N ASN A 402 26.70 -8.26 36.74
CA ASN A 402 25.76 -7.15 36.63
C ASN A 402 26.34 -5.96 35.84
N SER A 403 27.64 -5.65 36.03
CA SER A 403 28.30 -4.59 35.26
C SER A 403 28.38 -4.90 33.76
N LEU A 404 28.60 -6.17 33.40
CA LEU A 404 28.58 -6.61 32.02
C LEU A 404 27.19 -6.50 31.41
N LEU A 405 26.15 -6.98 32.10
CA LEU A 405 24.77 -6.94 31.63
C LEU A 405 24.29 -5.49 31.50
N THR A 406 24.63 -4.60 32.45
CA THR A 406 24.30 -3.17 32.33
C THR A 406 24.90 -2.53 31.07
N LEU A 407 26.18 -2.82 30.77
CA LEU A 407 26.79 -2.31 29.56
C LEU A 407 26.09 -2.87 28.30
N GLN A 408 25.85 -4.19 28.27
CA GLN A 408 25.14 -4.85 27.14
C GLN A 408 23.77 -4.23 26.89
N ASP A 409 22.98 -4.08 27.95
CA ASP A 409 21.61 -3.55 27.83
C ASP A 409 21.64 -2.09 27.34
N SER A 410 22.59 -1.28 27.83
CA SER A 410 22.76 0.12 27.40
C SER A 410 23.19 0.23 25.93
N GLU A 411 24.08 -0.65 25.45
CA GLU A 411 24.48 -0.68 24.03
C GLU A 411 23.31 -1.12 23.12
N LEU A 412 22.53 -2.13 23.52
CA LEU A 412 21.34 -2.55 22.78
C LEU A 412 20.28 -1.46 22.77
N GLU A 413 20.07 -0.77 23.89
CA GLU A 413 19.13 0.35 23.99
C GLU A 413 19.56 1.50 23.08
N LEU A 414 20.85 1.84 23.01
CA LEU A 414 21.37 2.86 22.08
C LEU A 414 20.97 2.56 20.63
N HIS A 415 21.27 1.35 20.15
CA HIS A 415 20.93 0.98 18.78
C HIS A 415 19.41 0.88 18.57
N GLY A 416 18.65 0.46 19.59
CA GLY A 416 17.19 0.45 19.58
C GLY A 416 16.58 1.84 19.42
N GLU A 417 17.12 2.84 20.17
CA GLU A 417 16.64 4.22 20.09
C GLU A 417 17.06 4.90 18.75
N MET A 418 18.27 4.62 18.23
CA MET A 418 18.68 5.07 16.90
C MET A 418 17.69 4.58 15.82
N VAL A 419 17.36 3.30 15.85
CA VAL A 419 16.39 2.71 14.92
C VAL A 419 14.98 3.27 15.13
N SER A 420 14.56 3.47 16.37
CA SER A 420 13.25 4.07 16.72
C SER A 420 13.12 5.49 16.15
N HIS A 421 14.21 6.27 16.22
CA HIS A 421 14.28 7.60 15.62
C HIS A 421 14.10 7.57 14.10
N GLU A 422 14.90 6.77 13.39
CA GLU A 422 14.83 6.67 11.93
C GLU A 422 13.47 6.12 11.45
N LYS A 423 12.87 5.19 12.19
CA LYS A 423 11.50 4.70 11.92
C LYS A 423 10.44 5.77 12.11
N ALA A 424 10.60 6.65 13.09
CA ALA A 424 9.70 7.79 13.30
C ALA A 424 9.83 8.82 12.16
N LEU A 425 11.06 9.10 11.69
CA LEU A 425 11.30 9.94 10.51
C LEU A 425 10.68 9.34 9.25
N ALA A 426 10.86 8.05 9.00
CA ALA A 426 10.27 7.36 7.85
C ALA A 426 8.73 7.46 7.84
N ARG A 427 8.09 7.42 9.01
CA ARG A 427 6.64 7.66 9.15
C ARG A 427 6.26 9.11 8.85
N LEU A 428 7.01 10.07 9.40
CA LEU A 428 6.79 11.49 9.10
C LEU A 428 6.88 11.79 7.61
N GLU A 429 7.89 11.27 6.91
CA GLU A 429 8.04 11.43 5.47
C GLU A 429 6.82 10.88 4.69
N ALA A 430 6.30 9.72 5.10
CA ALA A 430 5.13 9.14 4.44
C ALA A 430 3.87 9.97 4.65
N ILE A 431 3.69 10.57 5.84
CA ILE A 431 2.53 11.37 6.19
C ILE A 431 2.62 12.77 5.56
N THR A 432 3.80 13.38 5.54
CA THR A 432 4.03 14.74 5.01
C THR A 432 4.20 14.78 3.48
N GLY A 433 4.10 13.64 2.80
CA GLY A 433 4.09 13.57 1.34
C GLY A 433 5.46 13.42 0.68
N GLY A 434 6.53 13.19 1.43
CA GLY A 434 7.86 12.96 0.88
C GLY A 434 9.01 13.29 1.84
N PRO A 435 10.26 13.27 1.35
CA PRO A 435 11.45 13.51 2.17
C PRO A 435 11.38 14.83 2.94
N LEU A 436 11.83 14.81 4.20
CA LEU A 436 11.92 16.01 5.02
C LEU A 436 13.14 16.84 4.58
N THR A 437 12.91 17.96 3.91
CA THR A 437 13.96 18.93 3.59
C THR A 437 14.40 19.63 4.89
N GLY A 438 15.65 19.48 5.27
CA GLY A 438 16.20 20.00 6.54
C GLY A 438 16.85 18.92 7.42
N VAL A 439 16.84 17.68 6.93
CA VAL A 439 17.56 16.57 7.56
C VAL A 439 19.04 16.68 7.19
N VAL A 440 19.86 17.17 8.13
CA VAL A 440 21.32 17.19 7.99
C VAL A 440 21.86 15.85 8.49
N GLN A 441 22.53 15.10 7.62
CA GLN A 441 23.32 13.96 8.08
C GLN A 441 24.52 14.46 8.88
N GLU A 442 24.56 14.13 10.17
CA GLU A 442 25.73 14.30 11.01
C GLU A 442 26.82 13.31 10.54
N GLY A 443 27.68 13.73 9.67
CA GLY A 443 28.76 12.86 9.26
C GLY A 443 29.65 13.49 8.19
N THR A 444 30.40 14.53 8.54
CA THR A 444 31.77 14.81 8.02
C THR A 444 32.29 16.13 8.63
N GLN A 445 32.58 16.18 9.91
CA GLN A 445 33.56 17.10 10.46
C GLN A 445 34.34 16.39 11.57
N GLY A 446 35.50 15.88 11.22
CA GLY A 446 36.40 15.23 12.16
C GLY A 446 37.63 14.71 11.44
N GLN A 447 38.42 15.63 10.86
CA GLN A 447 39.87 15.42 10.70
C GLN A 447 40.62 16.07 11.83
#